data_2f19eaa19b727d77ec8da6fba1dea238
#
_entry.id   2f19eaa19b727d77ec8da6fba1dea238
#
_cell.length_a   1.000
_cell.length_b   1.000
_cell.length_c   1.000
_cell.angle_alpha   90.00
_cell.angle_beta   90.00
_cell.angle_gamma   90.00
#
_symmetry.space_group_name_H-M   'P 1'
#
loop_
_entity.id
_entity.type
_entity.pdbx_description
1 polymer ?
#
loop_
_entity_poly.entity_id
_entity_poly.type
_entity_poly.pdbx_seq_one_letter_code
_entity_poly.pdbx_strand_id
1 'polypeptide(L)'
;MAERVAESEKITINLGHVDLGHIDLMVQEGFYSNRTDFIRTAIRNQLERHADAAKQAIARKRVELGLRHFSREDLEEVRATGQMLHIRVLGLASIAGDVTPELACATIGSIAVLGALHASSAVKAALLDRIR
;
A
#
# COMPACT_ATOMS: atom_id res chain seq x y z
N MET A 1 -15.56 16.64 -7.28
CA MET A 1 -14.34 16.81 -6.44
C MET A 1 -13.50 15.56 -6.54
N ALA A 2 -12.24 15.72 -6.88
CA ALA A 2 -11.32 14.58 -6.88
C ALA A 2 -11.08 14.13 -5.43
N GLU A 3 -11.31 12.87 -5.15
CA GLU A 3 -10.94 12.28 -3.86
C GLU A 3 -9.43 12.33 -3.68
N ARG A 4 -9.01 12.89 -2.57
CA ARG A 4 -7.60 12.91 -2.22
C ARG A 4 -7.25 11.62 -1.51
N VAL A 5 -6.47 10.78 -2.17
CA VAL A 5 -5.96 9.55 -1.56
C VAL A 5 -4.75 9.91 -0.69
N ALA A 6 -4.79 9.57 0.58
CA ALA A 6 -3.68 9.81 1.49
C ALA A 6 -2.47 8.94 1.09
N GLU A 7 -1.29 9.55 0.99
CA GLU A 7 -0.04 8.85 0.65
C GLU A 7 0.55 8.12 1.85
N SER A 8 0.02 8.35 3.06
CA SER A 8 0.48 7.69 4.28
C SER A 8 -0.71 7.18 5.09
N GLU A 9 -0.46 6.18 5.89
CA GLU A 9 -1.47 5.57 6.75
C GLU A 9 -0.96 5.57 8.18
N LYS A 10 -1.86 5.89 9.12
CA LYS A 10 -1.54 5.84 10.54
C LYS A 10 -1.59 4.40 11.01
N ILE A 11 -0.51 3.97 11.68
CA ILE A 11 -0.47 2.68 12.37
C ILE A 11 -0.26 2.92 13.86
N THR A 12 -0.71 1.98 14.68
CA THR A 12 -0.55 2.05 16.13
C THR A 12 0.20 0.80 16.58
N ILE A 13 1.26 1.00 17.36
CA ILE A 13 2.01 -0.09 17.96
C ILE A 13 2.18 0.17 19.45
N ASN A 14 2.26 -0.91 20.23
CA ASN A 14 2.55 -0.85 21.66
C ASN A 14 4.02 -1.21 21.89
N LEU A 15 4.72 -0.38 22.64
CA LEU A 15 6.12 -0.62 23.02
C LEU A 15 6.22 -0.73 24.54
N GLY A 16 7.16 -1.55 25.01
CA GLY A 16 7.47 -1.65 26.43
C GLY A 16 8.05 -0.33 26.96
N HIS A 17 7.88 -0.09 28.26
CA HIS A 17 8.33 1.16 28.88
C HIS A 17 9.85 1.33 28.80
N VAL A 18 10.62 0.25 28.87
CA VAL A 18 12.09 0.31 28.77
C VAL A 18 12.52 0.76 27.38
N ASP A 19 11.88 0.22 26.34
CA ASP A 19 12.16 0.62 24.96
C ASP A 19 11.81 2.10 24.73
N LEU A 20 10.66 2.54 25.23
CA LEU A 20 10.27 3.95 25.15
C LEU A 20 11.27 4.84 25.88
N GLY A 21 11.75 4.40 27.06
CA GLY A 21 12.76 5.12 27.82
C GLY A 21 14.07 5.26 27.07
N HIS A 22 14.52 4.21 26.40
CA HIS A 22 15.72 4.27 25.55
C HIS A 22 15.54 5.25 24.37
N ILE A 23 14.37 5.25 23.74
CA ILE A 23 14.07 6.21 22.67
C ILE A 23 14.12 7.64 23.21
N ASP A 24 13.48 7.88 24.37
CA ASP A 24 13.47 9.22 24.98
C ASP A 24 14.87 9.67 25.36
N LEU A 25 15.72 8.73 25.83
CA LEU A 25 17.12 9.03 26.11
C LEU A 25 17.87 9.48 24.87
N MET A 26 17.68 8.80 23.74
CA MET A 26 18.31 9.17 22.47
C MET A 26 17.87 10.54 21.97
N VAL A 27 16.58 10.86 22.17
CA VAL A 27 16.05 12.20 21.86
C VAL A 27 16.68 13.25 22.78
N GLN A 28 16.76 12.96 24.08
CA GLN A 28 17.33 13.87 25.06
C GLN A 28 18.82 14.15 24.81
N GLU A 29 19.57 13.15 24.38
CA GLU A 29 20.99 13.27 24.04
C GLU A 29 21.23 13.90 22.65
N GLY A 30 20.18 14.26 21.93
CA GLY A 30 20.28 14.99 20.67
C GLY A 30 20.51 14.14 19.42
N PHE A 31 20.42 12.82 19.52
CA PHE A 31 20.59 11.94 18.36
C PHE A 31 19.38 11.99 17.41
N TYR A 32 18.20 12.25 17.95
CA TYR A 32 16.95 12.34 17.19
C TYR A 32 16.12 13.50 17.68
N SER A 33 15.29 14.06 16.79
CA SER A 33 14.47 15.24 17.12
C SER A 33 13.29 14.90 18.04
N ASN A 34 12.72 13.72 17.90
CA ASN A 34 11.57 13.24 18.66
C ASN A 34 11.40 11.74 18.49
N ARG A 35 10.41 11.15 19.16
CA ARG A 35 10.13 9.71 19.07
C ARG A 35 9.85 9.26 17.62
N THR A 36 9.06 10.03 16.89
CA THR A 36 8.70 9.71 15.50
C THR A 36 9.93 9.67 14.62
N ASP A 37 10.86 10.61 14.77
CA ASP A 37 12.11 10.64 14.02
C ASP A 37 12.93 9.37 14.28
N PHE A 38 13.07 8.96 15.54
CA PHE A 38 13.75 7.71 15.89
C PHE A 38 13.08 6.51 15.23
N ILE A 39 11.76 6.41 15.36
CA ILE A 39 10.99 5.28 14.85
C ILE A 39 11.09 5.17 13.33
N ARG A 40 10.92 6.28 12.62
CA ARG A 40 11.03 6.30 11.16
C ARG A 40 12.43 5.94 10.68
N THR A 41 13.44 6.45 11.36
CA THR A 41 14.83 6.11 11.04
C THR A 41 15.11 4.63 11.27
N ALA A 42 14.62 4.07 12.37
CA ALA A 42 14.77 2.65 12.67
C ALA A 42 14.09 1.79 11.60
N ILE A 43 12.89 2.16 11.16
CA ILE A 43 12.18 1.45 10.09
C ILE A 43 12.98 1.48 8.79
N ARG A 44 13.47 2.63 8.37
CA ARG A 44 14.27 2.77 7.15
C ARG A 44 15.55 1.95 7.21
N ASN A 45 16.25 1.97 8.35
CA ASN A 45 17.46 1.20 8.54
C ASN A 45 17.19 -0.30 8.45
N GLN A 46 16.10 -0.76 9.04
CA GLN A 46 15.72 -2.17 9.00
C GLN A 46 15.30 -2.61 7.60
N LEU A 47 14.55 -1.78 6.87
CA LEU A 47 14.18 -2.05 5.48
C LEU A 47 15.43 -2.10 4.59
N GLU A 48 16.39 -1.19 4.79
CA GLU A 48 17.63 -1.19 4.03
C GLU A 48 18.47 -2.43 4.29
N ARG A 49 18.47 -2.94 5.52
CA ARG A 49 19.15 -4.18 5.88
C ARG A 49 18.64 -5.36 5.07
N HIS A 50 17.36 -5.36 4.71
CA HIS A 50 16.70 -6.41 3.92
C HIS A 50 16.52 -6.04 2.45
N ALA A 51 17.18 -4.98 1.98
CA ALA A 51 16.94 -4.44 0.63
C ALA A 51 17.16 -5.46 -0.49
N ASP A 52 18.23 -6.26 -0.41
CA ASP A 52 18.53 -7.26 -1.43
C ASP A 52 17.47 -8.36 -1.47
N ALA A 53 17.07 -8.87 -0.31
CA ALA A 53 16.04 -9.88 -0.21
C ALA A 53 14.69 -9.34 -0.71
N ALA A 54 14.36 -8.09 -0.37
CA ALA A 54 13.13 -7.44 -0.83
C ALA A 54 13.14 -7.28 -2.35
N LYS A 55 14.26 -6.82 -2.93
CA LYS A 55 14.41 -6.66 -4.38
C LYS A 55 14.18 -7.97 -5.13
N GLN A 56 14.76 -9.05 -4.64
CA GLN A 56 14.58 -10.39 -5.22
C GLN A 56 13.13 -10.86 -5.14
N ALA A 57 12.47 -10.63 -3.99
CA ALA A 57 11.08 -11.00 -3.79
C ALA A 57 10.15 -10.20 -4.71
N ILE A 58 10.39 -8.90 -4.87
CA ILE A 58 9.60 -8.03 -5.77
C ILE A 58 9.73 -8.53 -7.20
N ALA A 59 10.94 -8.84 -7.65
CA ALA A 59 11.18 -9.34 -9.01
C ALA A 59 10.51 -10.70 -9.23
N ARG A 60 10.65 -11.63 -8.27
CA ARG A 60 10.06 -12.97 -8.36
C ARG A 60 8.53 -12.92 -8.40
N LYS A 61 7.92 -12.05 -7.59
CA LYS A 61 6.47 -11.90 -7.51
C LYS A 61 5.90 -10.99 -8.59
N ARG A 62 6.75 -10.33 -9.37
CA ARG A 62 6.34 -9.38 -10.43
C ARG A 62 5.43 -8.29 -9.90
N VAL A 63 5.80 -7.70 -8.77
CA VAL A 63 5.02 -6.65 -8.11
C VAL A 63 5.47 -5.30 -8.64
N GLU A 64 4.51 -4.42 -8.95
CA GLU A 64 4.80 -3.03 -9.29
C GLU A 64 5.03 -2.23 -8.02
N LEU A 65 6.13 -1.51 -7.95
CA LEU A 65 6.50 -0.69 -6.81
C LEU A 65 5.97 0.73 -6.99
N GLY A 66 5.25 1.25 -6.00
CA GLY A 66 4.83 2.64 -5.95
C GLY A 66 3.31 2.84 -5.91
N LEU A 67 2.86 3.86 -6.62
CA LEU A 67 1.45 4.25 -6.67
C LEU A 67 0.82 3.85 -8.00
N ARG A 68 -0.32 3.17 -7.94
CA ARG A 68 -1.10 2.83 -9.13
C ARG A 68 -2.54 3.25 -8.93
N HIS A 69 -3.02 4.08 -9.86
CA HIS A 69 -4.41 4.52 -9.86
C HIS A 69 -5.13 3.97 -11.09
N PHE A 70 -6.30 3.37 -10.88
CA PHE A 70 -7.13 2.81 -11.94
C PHE A 70 -8.38 3.66 -12.06
N SER A 71 -8.46 4.44 -13.14
CA SER A 71 -9.62 5.26 -13.44
C SER A 71 -10.73 4.41 -14.09
N ARG A 72 -11.93 4.98 -14.14
CA ARG A 72 -13.05 4.36 -14.84
C ARG A 72 -12.72 4.12 -16.33
N GLU A 73 -12.09 5.10 -16.97
CA GLU A 73 -11.65 5.00 -18.37
C GLU A 73 -10.64 3.88 -18.58
N ASP A 74 -9.69 3.73 -17.66
CA ASP A 74 -8.70 2.64 -17.72
C ASP A 74 -9.39 1.28 -17.72
N LEU A 75 -10.36 1.09 -16.83
CA LEU A 75 -11.09 -0.18 -16.72
C LEU A 75 -12.04 -0.41 -17.88
N GLU A 76 -12.62 0.63 -18.45
CA GLU A 76 -13.46 0.51 -19.65
C GLU A 76 -12.62 0.06 -20.86
N GLU A 77 -11.39 0.55 -20.98
CA GLU A 77 -10.45 0.09 -22.02
C GLU A 77 -10.09 -1.38 -21.83
N VAL A 78 -9.85 -1.81 -20.60
CA VAL A 78 -9.58 -3.22 -20.30
C VAL A 78 -10.76 -4.08 -20.69
N ARG A 79 -12.00 -3.65 -20.37
CA ARG A 79 -13.20 -4.39 -20.74
C ARG A 79 -13.35 -4.50 -22.24
N ALA A 80 -13.03 -3.45 -22.99
CA ALA A 80 -13.10 -3.45 -24.44
C ALA A 80 -12.14 -4.45 -25.08
N THR A 81 -10.99 -4.73 -24.45
CA THR A 81 -10.03 -5.72 -24.96
C THR A 81 -10.42 -7.17 -24.67
N GLY A 82 -11.40 -7.39 -23.78
CA GLY A 82 -11.80 -8.71 -23.34
C GLY A 82 -10.81 -9.41 -22.42
N GLN A 83 -9.74 -8.74 -22.03
CA GLN A 83 -8.74 -9.29 -21.12
C GLN A 83 -9.05 -8.91 -19.67
N MET A 84 -8.52 -9.71 -18.74
CA MET A 84 -8.64 -9.42 -17.32
C MET A 84 -7.35 -8.81 -16.79
N LEU A 85 -7.48 -7.83 -15.92
CA LEU A 85 -6.36 -7.15 -15.27
C LEU A 85 -6.00 -7.90 -13.97
N HIS A 86 -4.72 -8.13 -13.77
CA HIS A 86 -4.20 -8.70 -12.53
C HIS A 86 -3.33 -7.65 -11.85
N ILE A 87 -3.85 -7.12 -10.74
CA ILE A 87 -3.21 -6.03 -10.00
C ILE A 87 -2.24 -6.62 -8.98
N ARG A 88 -0.97 -6.24 -9.06
CA ARG A 88 0.07 -6.63 -8.11
C ARG A 88 0.89 -5.39 -7.78
N VAL A 89 0.68 -4.82 -6.62
CA VAL A 89 1.30 -3.55 -6.21
C VAL A 89 1.91 -3.68 -4.83
N LEU A 90 3.13 -3.17 -4.69
CA LEU A 90 3.74 -2.88 -3.40
C LEU A 90 3.74 -1.36 -3.23
N GLY A 91 2.87 -0.87 -2.38
CA GLY A 91 2.65 0.55 -2.14
C GLY A 91 1.17 0.87 -2.03
N LEU A 92 0.66 1.68 -2.93
CA LEU A 92 -0.75 2.08 -2.93
C LEU A 92 -1.39 1.77 -4.27
N ALA A 93 -2.46 0.98 -4.24
CA ALA A 93 -3.34 0.81 -5.38
C ALA A 93 -4.67 1.50 -5.08
N SER A 94 -5.17 2.31 -6.00
CA SER A 94 -6.45 2.97 -5.84
C SER A 94 -7.33 2.77 -7.06
N ILE A 95 -8.61 2.55 -6.80
CA ILE A 95 -9.65 2.43 -7.82
C ILE A 95 -10.56 3.64 -7.67
N ALA A 96 -10.79 4.37 -8.77
CA ALA A 96 -11.61 5.58 -8.74
C ALA A 96 -12.99 5.33 -8.17
N GLY A 97 -13.54 6.33 -7.47
CA GLY A 97 -14.81 6.21 -6.77
C GLY A 97 -16.02 6.04 -7.68
N ASP A 98 -15.91 6.42 -8.96
CA ASP A 98 -16.95 6.29 -9.96
C ASP A 98 -16.94 4.93 -10.70
N VAL A 99 -16.03 4.03 -10.34
CA VAL A 99 -16.01 2.66 -10.86
C VAL A 99 -17.13 1.87 -10.19
N THR A 100 -17.96 1.24 -11.02
CA THR A 100 -19.06 0.40 -10.51
C THR A 100 -18.56 -1.00 -10.15
N PRO A 101 -19.22 -1.71 -9.22
CA PRO A 101 -18.89 -3.11 -8.93
C PRO A 101 -18.92 -4.00 -10.18
N GLU A 102 -19.85 -3.77 -11.10
CA GLU A 102 -19.97 -4.53 -12.34
C GLU A 102 -18.75 -4.34 -13.23
N LEU A 103 -18.31 -3.10 -13.41
CA LEU A 103 -17.10 -2.81 -14.20
C LEU A 103 -15.86 -3.42 -13.55
N ALA A 104 -15.75 -3.32 -12.23
CA ALA A 104 -14.63 -3.91 -11.51
C ALA A 104 -14.58 -5.44 -11.68
N CYS A 105 -15.70 -6.10 -11.52
CA CYS A 105 -15.78 -7.56 -11.71
C CYS A 105 -15.51 -7.99 -13.15
N ALA A 106 -15.89 -7.17 -14.12
CA ALA A 106 -15.68 -7.47 -15.53
C ALA A 106 -14.23 -7.32 -15.97
N THR A 107 -13.40 -6.58 -15.22
CA THR A 107 -12.07 -6.17 -15.64
C THR A 107 -10.94 -6.63 -14.73
N ILE A 108 -11.19 -6.82 -13.44
CA ILE A 108 -10.17 -7.16 -12.46
C ILE A 108 -10.28 -8.63 -12.08
N GLY A 109 -9.29 -9.41 -12.49
CA GLY A 109 -9.26 -10.85 -12.23
C GLY A 109 -8.66 -11.19 -10.87
N SER A 110 -7.68 -10.42 -10.41
CA SER A 110 -7.07 -10.61 -9.10
C SER A 110 -6.43 -9.33 -8.60
N ILE A 111 -6.35 -9.19 -7.29
CA ILE A 111 -5.69 -8.07 -6.61
C ILE A 111 -4.76 -8.62 -5.54
N ALA A 112 -3.48 -8.26 -5.61
CA ALA A 112 -2.49 -8.54 -4.58
C ALA A 112 -1.78 -7.22 -4.27
N VAL A 113 -2.08 -6.61 -3.13
CA VAL A 113 -1.51 -5.34 -2.71
C VAL A 113 -0.83 -5.50 -1.36
N LEU A 114 0.44 -5.12 -1.33
CA LEU A 114 1.19 -4.95 -0.09
C LEU A 114 1.28 -3.45 0.18
N GLY A 115 0.68 -3.01 1.25
CA GLY A 115 0.50 -1.61 1.58
C GLY A 115 -0.97 -1.28 1.73
N ALA A 116 -1.52 -0.46 0.84
CA ALA A 116 -2.91 -0.04 0.93
C ALA A 116 -3.67 -0.19 -0.39
N LEU A 117 -4.92 -0.63 -0.30
CA LEU A 117 -5.87 -0.65 -1.40
C LEU A 117 -7.01 0.32 -1.08
N HIS A 118 -7.16 1.34 -1.90
CA HIS A 118 -8.23 2.31 -1.78
C HIS A 118 -9.26 2.08 -2.89
N ALA A 119 -10.47 1.73 -2.50
CA ALA A 119 -11.61 1.52 -3.39
C ALA A 119 -12.89 1.72 -2.58
N SER A 120 -14.01 1.90 -3.27
CA SER A 120 -15.30 1.98 -2.59
C SER A 120 -15.62 0.67 -1.87
N SER A 121 -16.43 0.74 -0.83
CA SER A 121 -16.89 -0.44 -0.09
C SER A 121 -17.59 -1.44 -0.99
N ALA A 122 -18.39 -0.96 -1.95
CA ALA A 122 -19.10 -1.79 -2.90
C ALA A 122 -18.15 -2.56 -3.83
N VAL A 123 -17.11 -1.88 -4.33
CA VAL A 123 -16.10 -2.52 -5.19
C VAL A 123 -15.30 -3.54 -4.39
N LYS A 124 -14.86 -3.20 -3.18
CA LYS A 124 -14.13 -4.14 -2.31
C LYS A 124 -14.94 -5.39 -2.01
N ALA A 125 -16.23 -5.21 -1.71
CA ALA A 125 -17.13 -6.33 -1.44
C ALA A 125 -17.31 -7.22 -2.68
N ALA A 126 -17.45 -6.61 -3.86
CA ALA A 126 -17.62 -7.34 -5.11
C ALA A 126 -16.35 -8.13 -5.50
N LEU A 127 -15.17 -7.65 -5.12
CA LEU A 127 -13.89 -8.27 -5.46
C LEU A 127 -13.28 -9.09 -4.31
N LEU A 128 -14.05 -9.33 -3.23
CA LEU A 128 -13.52 -9.94 -2.02
C LEU A 128 -12.83 -11.29 -2.26
N ASP A 129 -13.39 -12.12 -3.13
CA ASP A 129 -12.84 -13.42 -3.50
C ASP A 129 -11.62 -13.32 -4.42
N ARG A 130 -11.33 -12.14 -4.96
CA ARG A 130 -10.21 -11.88 -5.87
C ARG A 130 -9.06 -11.13 -5.19
N ILE A 131 -9.28 -10.62 -3.99
CA ILE A 131 -8.25 -9.96 -3.18
C ILE A 131 -7.45 -11.04 -2.46
N ARG A 132 -6.13 -10.99 -2.64
CA ARG A 132 -5.22 -11.99 -2.09
C ARG A 132 -4.31 -11.40 -1.02
#